data_a8ccbf59e030f83b36cca02be4823fca
#
_entry.id   a8ccbf59e030f83b36cca02be4823fca
#
_cell.length_a   1.000
_cell.length_b   1.000
_cell.length_c   1.000
_cell.angle_alpha   90.00
_cell.angle_beta   90.00
_cell.angle_gamma   90.00
#
_symmetry.space_group_name_H-M   'P 1'
#
loop_
_entity.id
_entity.type
_entity.pdbx_description
1 polymer ?
#
loop_
_entity_poly.entity_id
_entity_poly.type
_entity_poly.pdbx_seq_one_letter_code
_entity_poly.pdbx_strand_id
1 'polypeptide(L)'
;MNNLMNEVLKHQQTAIDKNYLVFGTYLQGSQNYKLDLPTSDVDTKTIIIPTFEDIALNRKPISTTHILDDNSHDDQKDIRLMFSTFHKQNINFLEILFTDYYIPNPIFKEENEELREMADDIAQISERRLISCIKGMAYEKFKALEHPYPATIDKIKKFGYDPKQLHHILRLQEFIQRLYNGEKFRDCLI
;
A
#
# COMPACT_ATOMS: atom_id res chain seq x y z
N MET A 1 -16.53 -9.24 -14.78
CA MET A 1 -15.58 -8.98 -13.68
C MET A 1 -14.92 -7.66 -13.99
N ASN A 2 -14.77 -6.76 -13.03
CA ASN A 2 -14.14 -5.46 -13.26
C ASN A 2 -12.66 -5.69 -13.64
N ASN A 3 -12.10 -4.92 -14.57
CA ASN A 3 -10.72 -5.07 -15.04
C ASN A 3 -9.71 -5.10 -13.87
N LEU A 4 -9.91 -4.25 -12.85
CA LEU A 4 -9.06 -4.19 -11.65
C LEU A 4 -9.02 -5.51 -10.86
N MET A 5 -10.16 -6.21 -10.70
CA MET A 5 -10.17 -7.50 -10.01
C MET A 5 -9.39 -8.58 -10.75
N ASN A 6 -9.38 -8.53 -12.09
CA ASN A 6 -8.57 -9.46 -12.88
C ASN A 6 -7.07 -9.20 -12.68
N GLU A 7 -6.66 -7.92 -12.60
CA GLU A 7 -5.26 -7.57 -12.32
C GLU A 7 -4.86 -7.99 -10.89
N VAL A 8 -5.71 -7.76 -9.89
CA VAL A 8 -5.46 -8.23 -8.51
C VAL A 8 -5.29 -9.75 -8.47
N LEU A 9 -6.13 -10.50 -9.23
CA LEU A 9 -6.01 -11.96 -9.33
C LEU A 9 -4.70 -12.39 -10.01
N LYS A 10 -4.31 -11.73 -11.08
CA LYS A 10 -3.05 -11.98 -11.78
C LYS A 10 -1.86 -11.80 -10.85
N HIS A 11 -1.85 -10.73 -10.04
CA HIS A 11 -0.80 -10.47 -9.05
C HIS A 11 -0.78 -11.55 -7.96
N GLN A 12 -1.96 -11.96 -7.44
CA GLN A 12 -2.03 -13.07 -6.49
C GLN A 12 -1.41 -14.34 -7.05
N GLN A 13 -1.69 -14.65 -8.32
CA GLN A 13 -1.17 -15.84 -8.98
C GLN A 13 0.37 -15.83 -9.02
N THR A 14 1.02 -14.68 -9.19
CA THR A 14 2.49 -14.60 -9.19
C THR A 14 3.12 -15.04 -7.88
N ALA A 15 2.45 -14.80 -6.75
CA ALA A 15 2.90 -15.25 -5.44
C ALA A 15 2.64 -16.75 -5.25
N ILE A 16 1.49 -17.26 -5.73
CA ILE A 16 1.16 -18.69 -5.71
C ILE A 16 2.15 -19.49 -6.56
N ASP A 17 2.51 -19.01 -7.73
CA ASP A 17 3.48 -19.66 -8.63
C ASP A 17 4.89 -19.77 -8.01
N LYS A 18 5.20 -18.90 -7.06
CA LYS A 18 6.41 -18.99 -6.22
C LYS A 18 6.28 -19.95 -5.03
N ASN A 19 5.18 -20.70 -4.93
CA ASN A 19 4.82 -21.58 -3.83
C ASN A 19 4.64 -20.86 -2.48
N TYR A 20 4.24 -19.57 -2.50
CA TYR A 20 3.89 -18.87 -1.27
C TYR A 20 2.46 -19.20 -0.84
N LEU A 21 2.28 -19.38 0.47
CA LEU A 21 0.95 -19.39 1.07
C LEU A 21 0.47 -17.94 1.22
N VAL A 22 -0.49 -17.54 0.39
CA VAL A 22 -1.02 -16.18 0.37
C VAL A 22 -2.13 -16.03 1.39
N PHE A 23 -2.13 -14.96 2.18
CA PHE A 23 -3.24 -14.54 3.04
C PHE A 23 -4.31 -13.82 2.22
N GLY A 24 -3.90 -12.85 1.40
CA GLY A 24 -4.74 -12.09 0.50
C GLY A 24 -3.91 -11.11 -0.33
N THR A 25 -4.50 -10.64 -1.42
CA THR A 25 -3.94 -9.61 -2.30
C THR A 25 -4.88 -8.43 -2.39
N TYR A 26 -4.37 -7.22 -2.25
CA TYR A 26 -5.12 -5.99 -2.06
C TYR A 26 -4.63 -4.91 -3.03
N LEU A 27 -5.55 -4.20 -3.67
CA LEU A 27 -5.22 -3.03 -4.47
C LEU A 27 -4.63 -1.94 -3.58
N GLN A 28 -3.62 -1.25 -4.06
CA GLN A 28 -3.02 -0.07 -3.43
C GLN A 28 -2.76 1.04 -4.44
N GLY A 29 -2.37 2.21 -3.96
CA GLY A 29 -1.92 3.30 -4.82
C GLY A 29 -3.03 4.14 -5.44
N SER A 30 -2.71 4.79 -6.59
CA SER A 30 -3.54 5.84 -7.19
C SER A 30 -4.97 5.40 -7.52
N GLN A 31 -5.15 4.17 -7.97
CA GLN A 31 -6.46 3.61 -8.31
C GLN A 31 -7.35 3.41 -7.07
N ASN A 32 -6.73 3.12 -5.91
CA ASN A 32 -7.45 3.01 -4.65
C ASN A 32 -7.95 4.37 -4.13
N TYR A 33 -7.29 5.45 -4.55
CA TYR A 33 -7.62 6.83 -4.18
C TYR A 33 -8.44 7.58 -5.22
N LYS A 34 -8.83 6.94 -6.34
CA LYS A 34 -9.48 7.57 -7.50
C LYS A 34 -8.67 8.74 -8.08
N LEU A 35 -7.35 8.62 -8.04
CA LEU A 35 -6.39 9.59 -8.56
C LEU A 35 -5.57 9.01 -9.73
N ASP A 36 -6.05 7.91 -10.29
CA ASP A 36 -5.43 7.24 -11.42
C ASP A 36 -5.66 8.01 -12.73
N LEU A 37 -4.68 7.89 -13.60
CA LEU A 37 -4.75 8.32 -14.98
C LEU A 37 -4.96 7.08 -15.88
N PRO A 38 -5.41 7.25 -17.14
CA PRO A 38 -5.54 6.11 -18.06
C PRO A 38 -4.24 5.30 -18.28
N THR A 39 -3.10 5.89 -17.92
CA THR A 39 -1.76 5.28 -18.01
C THR A 39 -1.21 4.84 -16.66
N SER A 40 -2.00 4.89 -15.60
CA SER A 40 -1.56 4.48 -14.27
C SER A 40 -1.44 2.97 -14.19
N ASP A 41 -0.34 2.51 -13.61
CA ASP A 41 -0.10 1.10 -13.33
C ASP A 41 -1.04 0.60 -12.22
N VAL A 42 -1.29 -0.71 -12.20
CA VAL A 42 -2.03 -1.35 -11.11
C VAL A 42 -1.03 -1.83 -10.07
N ASP A 43 -1.07 -1.24 -8.89
CA ASP A 43 -0.23 -1.63 -7.78
C ASP A 43 -1.02 -2.48 -6.78
N THR A 44 -0.43 -3.56 -6.29
CA THR A 44 -1.03 -4.41 -5.27
C THR A 44 -0.08 -4.68 -4.11
N LYS A 45 -0.66 -5.14 -3.03
CA LYS A 45 0.07 -5.67 -1.89
C LYS A 45 -0.42 -7.09 -1.60
N THR A 46 0.47 -8.06 -1.75
CA THR A 46 0.20 -9.46 -1.45
C THR A 46 0.81 -9.83 -0.10
N ILE A 47 -0.04 -10.26 0.82
CA ILE A 47 0.36 -10.69 2.16
C ILE A 47 0.62 -12.20 2.15
N ILE A 48 1.80 -12.59 2.60
CA ILE A 48 2.31 -13.96 2.59
C ILE A 48 2.37 -14.50 4.02
N ILE A 49 1.88 -15.71 4.20
CA ILE A 49 2.03 -16.47 5.45
C ILE A 49 3.39 -17.18 5.43
N PRO A 50 4.28 -16.94 6.40
CA PRO A 50 5.54 -17.65 6.51
C PRO A 50 5.32 -19.12 6.86
N THR A 51 6.26 -19.98 6.48
CA THR A 51 6.25 -21.38 6.90
C THR A 51 6.55 -21.49 8.40
N PHE A 52 6.17 -22.62 9.00
CA PHE A 52 6.56 -22.92 10.39
C PHE A 52 8.08 -22.85 10.59
N GLU A 53 8.84 -23.36 9.59
CA GLU A 53 10.30 -23.32 9.63
C GLU A 53 10.85 -21.87 9.62
N ASP A 54 10.24 -20.96 8.84
CA ASP A 54 10.64 -19.55 8.83
C ASP A 54 10.44 -18.88 10.18
N ILE A 55 9.37 -19.26 10.89
CA ILE A 55 9.07 -18.75 12.22
C ILE A 55 10.03 -19.36 13.24
N ALA A 56 10.19 -20.70 13.23
CA ALA A 56 11.01 -21.42 14.20
C ALA A 56 12.50 -21.05 14.12
N LEU A 57 13.00 -20.80 12.90
CA LEU A 57 14.38 -20.39 12.66
C LEU A 57 14.57 -18.88 12.65
N ASN A 58 13.52 -18.11 12.97
CA ASN A 58 13.52 -16.65 12.94
C ASN A 58 14.11 -16.07 11.63
N ARG A 59 13.75 -16.68 10.49
CA ARG A 59 14.19 -16.20 9.19
C ARG A 59 13.68 -14.80 8.91
N LYS A 60 14.48 -14.03 8.15
CA LYS A 60 14.10 -12.67 7.77
C LYS A 60 12.75 -12.67 7.02
N PRO A 61 11.79 -11.85 7.45
CA PRO A 61 10.49 -11.72 6.78
C PRO A 61 10.63 -11.30 5.31
N ILE A 62 9.80 -11.87 4.45
CA ILE A 62 9.73 -11.51 3.03
C ILE A 62 9.27 -10.06 2.89
N SER A 63 10.02 -9.28 2.11
CA SER A 63 9.69 -7.90 1.76
C SER A 63 10.31 -7.59 0.40
N THR A 64 9.59 -7.92 -0.65
CA THR A 64 10.03 -7.75 -2.04
C THR A 64 8.94 -7.06 -2.85
N THR A 65 9.34 -6.32 -3.89
CA THR A 65 8.43 -5.80 -4.90
C THR A 65 8.68 -6.61 -6.17
N HIS A 66 7.65 -7.25 -6.68
CA HIS A 66 7.67 -7.95 -7.95
C HIS A 66 7.10 -7.03 -9.03
N ILE A 67 7.87 -6.85 -10.11
CA ILE A 67 7.45 -6.05 -11.25
C ILE A 67 7.01 -7.03 -12.34
N LEU A 68 5.79 -6.87 -12.83
CA LEU A 68 5.23 -7.67 -13.90
C LEU A 68 5.62 -7.09 -15.28
N ASP A 69 5.35 -7.84 -16.34
CA ASP A 69 5.72 -7.47 -17.72
C ASP A 69 5.04 -6.17 -18.21
N ASP A 70 3.91 -5.81 -17.62
CA ASP A 70 3.16 -4.58 -17.89
C ASP A 70 3.59 -3.39 -17.00
N ASN A 71 4.71 -3.53 -16.27
CA ASN A 71 5.24 -2.60 -15.28
C ASN A 71 4.37 -2.40 -14.03
N SER A 72 3.30 -3.16 -13.85
CA SER A 72 2.56 -3.17 -12.59
C SER A 72 3.39 -3.77 -11.45
N HIS A 73 3.11 -3.37 -10.21
CA HIS A 73 3.91 -3.78 -9.05
C HIS A 73 3.08 -4.60 -8.06
N ASP A 74 3.61 -5.74 -7.65
CA ASP A 74 3.10 -6.52 -6.52
C ASP A 74 4.09 -6.47 -5.34
N ASP A 75 3.71 -5.75 -4.31
CA ASP A 75 4.45 -5.64 -3.05
C ASP A 75 4.18 -6.86 -2.18
N GLN A 76 5.06 -7.85 -2.23
CA GLN A 76 4.95 -9.09 -1.46
C GLN A 76 5.54 -8.92 -0.06
N LYS A 77 4.69 -9.04 0.95
CA LYS A 77 5.03 -8.79 2.36
C LYS A 77 4.60 -9.95 3.26
N ASP A 78 5.52 -10.37 4.09
CA ASP A 78 5.24 -11.32 5.18
C ASP A 78 4.22 -10.73 6.16
N ILE A 79 3.27 -11.54 6.65
CA ILE A 79 2.23 -11.10 7.58
C ILE A 79 2.81 -10.53 8.88
N ARG A 80 3.99 -10.98 9.31
CA ARG A 80 4.69 -10.41 10.48
C ARG A 80 5.03 -8.94 10.26
N LEU A 81 5.33 -8.52 9.01
CA LEU A 81 5.56 -7.13 8.65
C LEU A 81 4.27 -6.34 8.59
N MET A 82 3.16 -6.96 8.15
CA MET A 82 1.85 -6.32 8.11
C MET A 82 1.46 -5.81 9.49
N PHE A 83 1.43 -6.67 10.50
CA PHE A 83 1.08 -6.29 11.87
C PHE A 83 2.02 -5.24 12.46
N SER A 84 3.33 -5.40 12.26
CA SER A 84 4.30 -4.41 12.73
C SER A 84 4.12 -3.04 12.07
N THR A 85 3.68 -3.02 10.82
CA THR A 85 3.47 -1.80 10.04
C THR A 85 2.14 -1.13 10.37
N PHE A 86 1.08 -1.90 10.67
CA PHE A 86 -0.15 -1.37 11.27
C PHE A 86 0.13 -0.68 12.60
N HIS A 87 0.92 -1.31 13.46
CA HIS A 87 1.33 -0.69 14.72
C HIS A 87 2.09 0.63 14.55
N LYS A 88 2.87 0.77 13.47
CA LYS A 88 3.54 2.02 13.10
C LYS A 88 2.60 3.04 12.47
N GLN A 89 1.35 2.68 12.20
CA GLN A 89 0.34 3.51 11.55
C GLN A 89 0.80 4.00 10.17
N ASN A 90 1.38 3.09 9.37
CA ASN A 90 1.82 3.42 8.02
C ASN A 90 0.62 3.47 7.07
N ILE A 91 0.29 4.65 6.56
CA ILE A 91 -0.87 4.88 5.69
C ILE A 91 -0.86 4.00 4.43
N ASN A 92 0.31 3.77 3.81
CA ASN A 92 0.43 2.90 2.63
C ASN A 92 0.20 1.41 2.94
N PHE A 93 0.13 1.06 4.21
CA PHE A 93 -0.25 -0.28 4.65
C PHE A 93 -1.68 -0.32 5.17
N LEU A 94 -2.10 0.72 5.89
CA LEU A 94 -3.47 0.81 6.40
C LEU A 94 -4.49 0.85 5.27
N GLU A 95 -4.16 1.45 4.13
CA GLU A 95 -5.06 1.54 2.97
C GLU A 95 -5.61 0.19 2.50
N ILE A 96 -4.84 -0.91 2.65
CA ILE A 96 -5.29 -2.25 2.23
C ILE A 96 -6.52 -2.75 2.99
N LEU A 97 -6.75 -2.23 4.20
CA LEU A 97 -7.93 -2.57 5.00
C LEU A 97 -9.20 -1.92 4.45
N PHE A 98 -9.06 -0.84 3.66
CA PHE A 98 -10.17 -0.02 3.19
C PHE A 98 -10.46 -0.19 1.69
N THR A 99 -9.59 -0.87 0.94
CA THR A 99 -9.82 -1.08 -0.50
C THR A 99 -11.03 -1.98 -0.77
N ASP A 100 -11.80 -1.65 -1.81
CA ASP A 100 -12.91 -2.48 -2.28
C ASP A 100 -12.42 -3.60 -3.24
N TYR A 101 -11.17 -3.53 -3.67
CA TYR A 101 -10.56 -4.47 -4.61
C TYR A 101 -9.53 -5.34 -3.89
N TYR A 102 -9.97 -6.51 -3.43
CA TYR A 102 -9.09 -7.47 -2.78
C TYR A 102 -9.55 -8.91 -3.04
N ILE A 103 -8.63 -9.84 -2.98
CA ILE A 103 -8.87 -11.27 -3.13
C ILE A 103 -8.27 -11.99 -1.94
N PRO A 104 -9.08 -12.45 -0.97
CA PRO A 104 -8.60 -13.27 0.12
C PRO A 104 -8.27 -14.68 -0.39
N ASN A 105 -7.33 -15.36 0.24
CA ASN A 105 -7.22 -16.79 0.08
C ASN A 105 -8.47 -17.45 0.72
N PRO A 106 -9.13 -18.39 0.05
CA PRO A 106 -10.32 -19.06 0.60
C PRO A 106 -10.12 -19.68 1.98
N ILE A 107 -8.89 -20.15 2.29
CA ILE A 107 -8.54 -20.73 3.60
C ILE A 107 -8.59 -19.69 4.73
N PHE A 108 -8.29 -18.43 4.41
CA PHE A 108 -8.21 -17.32 5.38
C PHE A 108 -9.30 -16.27 5.15
N LYS A 109 -10.42 -16.67 4.56
CA LYS A 109 -11.48 -15.73 4.21
C LYS A 109 -12.08 -15.06 5.46
N GLU A 110 -12.37 -15.86 6.48
CA GLU A 110 -12.96 -15.37 7.73
C GLU A 110 -12.01 -14.41 8.45
N GLU A 111 -10.73 -14.76 8.57
CA GLU A 111 -9.71 -13.91 9.20
C GLU A 111 -9.48 -12.61 8.41
N ASN A 112 -9.60 -12.65 7.08
CA ASN A 112 -9.55 -11.46 6.25
C ASN A 112 -10.75 -10.53 6.51
N GLU A 113 -11.95 -11.08 6.58
CA GLU A 113 -13.18 -10.34 6.85
C GLU A 113 -13.11 -9.71 8.25
N GLU A 114 -12.74 -10.47 9.28
CA GLU A 114 -12.56 -9.98 10.65
C GLU A 114 -11.53 -8.85 10.72
N LEU A 115 -10.37 -9.02 10.07
CA LEU A 115 -9.34 -7.98 10.02
C LEU A 115 -9.86 -6.68 9.40
N ARG A 116 -10.68 -6.77 8.37
CA ARG A 116 -11.26 -5.61 7.69
C ARG A 116 -12.41 -4.96 8.47
N GLU A 117 -13.16 -5.72 9.24
CA GLU A 117 -14.15 -5.19 10.19
C GLU A 117 -13.48 -4.34 11.28
N MET A 118 -12.26 -4.70 11.67
CA MET A 118 -11.45 -3.95 12.63
C MET A 118 -10.66 -2.77 12.00
N ALA A 119 -10.87 -2.45 10.72
CA ALA A 119 -10.07 -1.48 9.98
C ALA A 119 -10.00 -0.10 10.66
N ASP A 120 -11.14 0.43 11.10
CA ASP A 120 -11.19 1.74 11.77
C ASP A 120 -10.47 1.74 13.12
N ASP A 121 -10.60 0.68 13.90
CA ASP A 121 -9.90 0.52 15.18
C ASP A 121 -8.38 0.43 14.97
N ILE A 122 -7.95 -0.35 13.95
CA ILE A 122 -6.53 -0.47 13.59
C ILE A 122 -5.96 0.87 13.12
N ALA A 123 -6.70 1.62 12.31
CA ALA A 123 -6.27 2.92 11.80
C ALA A 123 -6.20 4.01 12.89
N GLN A 124 -6.87 3.79 14.03
CA GLN A 124 -6.93 4.73 15.15
C GLN A 124 -6.09 4.31 16.37
N ILE A 125 -5.26 3.25 16.25
CA ILE A 125 -4.43 2.76 17.38
C ILE A 125 -3.59 3.90 18.00
N SER A 126 -3.05 4.80 17.18
CA SER A 126 -2.22 5.90 17.67
C SER A 126 -2.16 7.07 16.69
N GLU A 127 -2.94 8.11 16.94
CA GLU A 127 -2.87 9.37 16.20
C GLU A 127 -1.46 9.94 16.14
N ARG A 128 -0.73 9.91 17.24
CA ARG A 128 0.67 10.40 17.30
C ARG A 128 1.57 9.65 16.32
N ARG A 129 1.43 8.32 16.20
CA ARG A 129 2.22 7.53 15.25
C ARG A 129 1.80 7.81 13.82
N LEU A 130 0.51 7.93 13.56
CA LEU A 130 -0.03 8.26 12.25
C LEU A 130 0.53 9.60 11.76
N ILE A 131 0.42 10.65 12.57
CA ILE A 131 0.96 11.98 12.24
C ILE A 131 2.48 11.91 12.03
N SER A 132 3.21 11.20 12.88
CA SER A 132 4.67 11.03 12.72
C SER A 132 5.04 10.31 11.43
N CYS A 133 4.29 9.26 11.07
CA CYS A 133 4.48 8.52 9.84
C CYS A 133 4.23 9.41 8.61
N ILE A 134 3.12 10.13 8.59
CA ILE A 134 2.76 11.02 7.48
C ILE A 134 3.77 12.14 7.31
N LYS A 135 4.23 12.77 8.41
CA LYS A 135 5.32 13.75 8.38
C LYS A 135 6.59 13.18 7.78
N GLY A 136 6.98 11.97 8.17
CA GLY A 136 8.14 11.28 7.60
C GLY A 136 8.00 11.05 6.10
N MET A 137 6.85 10.55 5.67
CA MET A 137 6.54 10.33 4.25
C MET A 137 6.56 11.64 3.45
N ALA A 138 5.92 12.70 3.95
CA ALA A 138 5.92 14.01 3.31
C ALA A 138 7.35 14.58 3.18
N TYR A 139 8.17 14.41 4.21
CA TYR A 139 9.56 14.84 4.19
C TYR A 139 10.40 14.10 3.15
N GLU A 140 10.24 12.78 3.01
CA GLU A 140 10.90 12.00 1.95
C GLU A 140 10.46 12.45 0.55
N LYS A 141 9.18 12.74 0.36
CA LYS A 141 8.67 13.27 -0.90
C LYS A 141 9.20 14.68 -1.18
N PHE A 142 9.32 15.51 -0.15
CA PHE A 142 9.91 16.85 -0.26
C PHE A 142 11.39 16.79 -0.68
N LYS A 143 12.18 15.89 -0.08
CA LYS A 143 13.57 15.68 -0.51
C LYS A 143 13.69 15.21 -1.96
N ALA A 144 12.74 14.40 -2.42
CA ALA A 144 12.73 13.89 -3.78
C ALA A 144 12.20 14.90 -4.81
N LEU A 145 11.58 16.01 -4.35
CA LEU A 145 10.86 16.96 -5.20
C LEU A 145 11.73 17.54 -6.32
N GLU A 146 12.96 17.93 -5.98
CA GLU A 146 13.93 18.54 -6.90
C GLU A 146 15.10 17.61 -7.21
N HIS A 147 15.09 16.38 -6.69
CA HIS A 147 16.20 15.45 -6.87
C HIS A 147 16.14 14.76 -8.24
N PRO A 148 17.17 14.93 -9.10
CA PRO A 148 17.15 14.38 -10.44
C PRO A 148 17.51 12.90 -10.45
N TYR A 149 16.50 12.04 -10.57
CA TYR A 149 16.67 10.64 -10.93
C TYR A 149 16.55 10.45 -12.44
N PRO A 150 17.07 9.36 -13.03
CA PRO A 150 16.92 9.10 -14.47
C PRO A 150 15.47 9.18 -14.96
N ALA A 151 14.51 8.71 -14.17
CA ALA A 151 13.07 8.73 -14.51
C ALA A 151 12.39 10.10 -14.33
N THR A 152 13.02 11.04 -13.61
CA THR A 152 12.40 12.34 -13.26
C THR A 152 13.13 13.55 -13.84
N ILE A 153 14.34 13.37 -14.36
CA ILE A 153 15.21 14.46 -14.81
C ILE A 153 14.56 15.39 -15.85
N ASP A 154 13.80 14.82 -16.80
CA ASP A 154 13.13 15.63 -17.83
C ASP A 154 11.94 16.41 -17.27
N LYS A 155 11.24 15.85 -16.28
CA LYS A 155 10.15 16.55 -15.56
C LYS A 155 10.73 17.71 -14.75
N ILE A 156 11.83 17.49 -14.04
CA ILE A 156 12.50 18.52 -13.25
C ILE A 156 13.06 19.64 -14.16
N LYS A 157 13.66 19.30 -15.29
CA LYS A 157 14.09 20.31 -16.28
C LYS A 157 12.94 21.15 -16.82
N LYS A 158 11.77 20.53 -17.02
CA LYS A 158 10.59 21.20 -17.59
C LYS A 158 9.83 22.06 -16.58
N PHE A 159 9.65 21.57 -15.35
CA PHE A 159 8.77 22.17 -14.35
C PHE A 159 9.52 22.77 -13.15
N GLY A 160 10.81 22.50 -12.99
CA GLY A 160 11.60 22.87 -11.82
C GLY A 160 11.49 21.86 -10.67
N TYR A 161 10.56 20.90 -10.76
CA TYR A 161 10.29 19.88 -9.73
C TYR A 161 9.62 18.65 -10.36
N ASP A 162 9.52 17.54 -9.59
CA ASP A 162 8.73 16.38 -9.97
C ASP A 162 7.26 16.54 -9.53
N PRO A 163 6.31 16.72 -10.48
CA PRO A 163 4.89 16.90 -10.16
C PRO A 163 4.27 15.73 -9.37
N LYS A 164 4.78 14.50 -9.56
CA LYS A 164 4.29 13.32 -8.82
C LYS A 164 4.61 13.43 -7.33
N GLN A 165 5.81 13.92 -6.98
CA GLN A 165 6.19 14.11 -5.58
C GLN A 165 5.38 15.24 -4.94
N LEU A 166 5.15 16.34 -5.64
CA LEU A 166 4.31 17.44 -5.16
C LEU A 166 2.88 16.94 -4.89
N HIS A 167 2.30 16.19 -5.83
CA HIS A 167 0.96 15.61 -5.66
C HIS A 167 0.88 14.73 -4.40
N HIS A 168 1.87 13.88 -4.16
CA HIS A 168 1.90 13.08 -2.93
C HIS A 168 1.98 13.93 -1.65
N ILE A 169 2.74 15.03 -1.66
CA ILE A 169 2.83 15.94 -0.51
C ILE A 169 1.46 16.57 -0.23
N LEU A 170 0.81 17.10 -1.26
CA LEU A 170 -0.50 17.75 -1.13
C LEU A 170 -1.56 16.76 -0.64
N ARG A 171 -1.58 15.53 -1.17
CA ARG A 171 -2.48 14.47 -0.71
C ARG A 171 -2.28 14.15 0.78
N LEU A 172 -1.05 14.01 1.23
CA LEU A 172 -0.75 13.73 2.63
C LEU A 172 -1.15 14.91 3.54
N GLN A 173 -1.00 16.14 3.08
CA GLN A 173 -1.45 17.33 3.80
C GLN A 173 -2.97 17.37 3.91
N GLU A 174 -3.67 17.12 2.82
CA GLU A 174 -5.14 17.08 2.78
C GLU A 174 -5.66 15.95 3.69
N PHE A 175 -5.09 14.77 3.61
CA PHE A 175 -5.44 13.64 4.46
C PHE A 175 -5.40 14.00 5.94
N ILE A 176 -4.29 14.62 6.42
CA ILE A 176 -4.18 15.03 7.83
C ILE A 176 -5.25 16.09 8.17
N GLN A 177 -5.47 17.06 7.30
CA GLN A 177 -6.44 18.13 7.56
C GLN A 177 -7.85 17.60 7.65
N ARG A 178 -8.26 16.69 6.77
CA ARG A 178 -9.57 16.05 6.77
C ARG A 178 -9.77 15.18 8.01
N LEU A 179 -8.75 14.38 8.36
CA LEU A 179 -8.77 13.55 9.56
C LEU A 179 -8.89 14.42 10.83
N TYR A 180 -8.15 15.54 10.92
CA TYR A 180 -8.22 16.48 12.02
C TYR A 180 -9.60 17.16 12.13
N ASN A 181 -10.29 17.34 11.02
CA ASN A 181 -11.66 17.85 10.98
C ASN A 181 -12.71 16.78 11.36
N GLY A 182 -12.29 15.57 11.72
CA GLY A 182 -13.16 14.49 12.18
C GLY A 182 -13.75 13.63 11.06
N GLU A 183 -13.24 13.71 9.84
CA GLU A 183 -13.62 12.78 8.78
C GLU A 183 -13.09 11.37 9.07
N LYS A 184 -13.80 10.35 8.59
CA LYS A 184 -13.36 8.95 8.76
C LYS A 184 -12.08 8.68 7.97
N PHE A 185 -11.24 7.80 8.49
CA PHE A 185 -9.98 7.42 7.83
C PHE A 185 -10.19 6.99 6.37
N ARG A 186 -11.21 6.16 6.11
CA ARG A 186 -11.57 5.72 4.75
C ARG A 186 -11.84 6.90 3.81
N ASP A 187 -12.61 7.87 4.27
CA ASP A 187 -13.00 9.03 3.45
C ASP A 187 -11.79 9.92 3.14
N CYS A 188 -10.84 10.02 4.08
CA CYS A 188 -9.62 10.79 3.89
C CYS A 188 -8.64 10.16 2.86
N LEU A 189 -8.81 8.87 2.54
CA LEU A 189 -7.98 8.18 1.53
C LEU A 189 -8.34 8.59 0.09
N ILE A 190 -9.57 9.05 -0.15
CA ILE A 190 -10.16 9.32 -1.47
C ILE A 190 -10.19 10.82 -1.74
#